data_9574b240ffbeb7ea9066189dbf91f733
#
_entry.id   9574b240ffbeb7ea9066189dbf91f733
#
_cell.length_a   1.000
_cell.length_b   1.000
_cell.length_c   1.000
_cell.angle_alpha   90.00
_cell.angle_beta   90.00
_cell.angle_gamma   90.00
#
_symmetry.space_group_name_H-M   'P 1'
#
loop_
_entity.id
_entity.type
_entity.pdbx_description
1 polymer ?
#
loop_
_entity_poly.entity_id
_entity_poly.type
_entity_poly.pdbx_seq_one_letter_code
_entity_poly.pdbx_strand_id
1 'polypeptide(L)'
;MTNNEIKAEITRRLLATGRQGIENTVKYLEESDFFSTGCHTHHRFRGGLARHSLETCQYALKHSHGLPADSIILAALLHDTCSSHTRAAAHIPRHGLRSVRILHELCHLDLTPAEHDAILHHMHRDADVMRTNPLARLIFRADKISACGAVRLR
;
A
#
# COMPACT_ATOMS: atom_id res chain seq x y z
N MET A 1 7.75 12.52 11.62
CA MET A 1 8.61 11.92 10.55
C MET A 1 8.63 12.86 9.34
N THR A 2 9.79 13.14 8.82
CA THR A 2 10.06 13.83 7.55
C THR A 2 9.81 12.90 6.36
N ASN A 3 9.74 13.43 5.14
CA ASN A 3 9.58 12.61 3.94
C ASN A 3 10.76 11.63 3.72
N ASN A 4 11.98 12.04 4.08
CA ASN A 4 13.15 11.18 3.98
C ASN A 4 13.11 10.01 4.99
N GLU A 5 12.65 10.27 6.21
CA GLU A 5 12.46 9.24 7.22
C GLU A 5 11.34 8.27 6.81
N ILE A 6 10.25 8.76 6.21
CA ILE A 6 9.17 7.93 5.68
C ILE A 6 9.69 7.04 4.55
N LYS A 7 10.44 7.60 3.59
CA LYS A 7 11.06 6.83 2.51
C LYS A 7 11.96 5.72 3.07
N ALA A 8 12.87 6.07 3.97
CA ALA A 8 13.78 5.11 4.58
C ALA A 8 13.03 3.98 5.31
N GLU A 9 11.99 4.31 6.06
CA GLU A 9 11.21 3.33 6.81
C GLU A 9 10.41 2.39 5.90
N ILE A 10 9.77 2.91 4.84
CA ILE A 10 9.07 2.09 3.84
C ILE A 10 10.05 1.14 3.16
N THR A 11 11.18 1.66 2.67
CA THR A 11 12.22 0.85 2.00
C THR A 11 12.74 -0.25 2.92
N ARG A 12 13.07 0.09 4.17
CA ARG A 12 13.55 -0.86 5.17
C ARG A 12 12.53 -2.00 5.42
N ARG A 13 11.24 -1.65 5.60
CA ARG A 13 10.19 -2.65 5.83
C ARG A 13 9.99 -3.56 4.64
N LEU A 14 9.94 -3.02 3.44
CA LEU A 14 9.77 -3.81 2.22
C LEU A 14 10.93 -4.79 2.03
N LEU A 15 12.17 -4.31 2.11
CA LEU A 15 13.37 -5.16 1.98
C LEU A 15 13.44 -6.24 3.06
N ALA A 16 13.01 -5.95 4.29
CA ALA A 16 13.00 -6.92 5.39
C ALA A 16 12.07 -8.11 5.16
N THR A 17 11.08 -8.02 4.26
CA THR A 17 10.21 -9.16 3.92
C THR A 17 10.95 -10.25 3.14
N GLY A 18 12.08 -9.93 2.49
CA GLY A 18 12.85 -10.88 1.67
C GLY A 18 12.06 -11.49 0.51
N ARG A 19 10.91 -10.89 0.14
CA ARG A 19 10.02 -11.42 -0.90
C ARG A 19 10.70 -11.37 -2.27
N GLN A 20 10.54 -12.41 -3.07
CA GLN A 20 11.02 -12.40 -4.45
C GLN A 20 10.41 -11.22 -5.21
N GLY A 21 11.26 -10.44 -5.90
CA GLY A 21 10.87 -9.22 -6.62
C GLY A 21 10.81 -7.94 -5.76
N ILE A 22 11.11 -8.02 -4.44
CA ILE A 22 10.98 -6.84 -3.56
C ILE A 22 12.00 -5.75 -3.90
N GLU A 23 13.20 -6.10 -4.34
CA GLU A 23 14.23 -5.12 -4.73
C GLU A 23 13.79 -4.34 -5.98
N ASN A 24 13.19 -5.03 -6.96
CA ASN A 24 12.60 -4.39 -8.13
C ASN A 24 11.45 -3.46 -7.73
N THR A 25 10.63 -3.89 -6.76
CA THR A 25 9.53 -3.08 -6.23
C THR A 25 10.06 -1.80 -5.59
N VAL A 26 11.07 -1.88 -4.73
CA VAL A 26 11.69 -0.70 -4.11
C VAL A 26 12.26 0.23 -5.18
N LYS A 27 13.00 -0.31 -6.16
CA LYS A 27 13.53 0.48 -7.28
C LYS A 27 12.40 1.18 -8.05
N TYR A 28 11.32 0.48 -8.38
CA TYR A 28 10.15 1.08 -9.03
C TYR A 28 9.56 2.24 -8.23
N LEU A 29 9.37 2.07 -6.92
CA LEU A 29 8.86 3.15 -6.06
C LEU A 29 9.80 4.36 -6.02
N GLU A 30 11.11 4.15 -6.06
CA GLU A 30 12.12 5.22 -6.06
C GLU A 30 12.19 5.98 -7.39
N GLU A 31 12.00 5.29 -8.51
CA GLU A 31 12.02 5.86 -9.86
C GLU A 31 10.69 6.54 -10.22
N SER A 32 9.60 6.18 -9.55
CA SER A 32 8.27 6.77 -9.70
C SER A 32 8.09 8.04 -8.85
N ASP A 33 6.91 8.65 -8.92
CA ASP A 33 6.54 9.77 -8.06
C ASP A 33 5.96 9.36 -6.70
N PHE A 34 6.00 8.07 -6.33
CA PHE A 34 5.41 7.52 -5.11
C PHE A 34 5.81 8.30 -3.84
N PHE A 35 7.09 8.65 -3.71
CA PHE A 35 7.61 9.38 -2.55
C PHE A 35 7.45 10.90 -2.63
N SER A 36 6.98 11.43 -3.75
CA SER A 36 6.87 12.88 -3.97
C SER A 36 5.46 13.37 -4.22
N THR A 37 4.53 12.49 -4.60
CA THR A 37 3.14 12.86 -4.88
C THR A 37 2.25 12.82 -3.63
N GLY A 38 1.06 13.42 -3.72
CA GLY A 38 0.00 13.32 -2.72
C GLY A 38 -1.16 12.46 -3.20
N CYS A 39 -2.01 12.03 -2.28
CA CYS A 39 -3.29 11.40 -2.62
C CYS A 39 -4.28 12.45 -3.17
N HIS A 40 -5.33 11.99 -3.84
CA HIS A 40 -6.32 12.90 -4.47
C HIS A 40 -7.26 13.56 -3.46
N THR A 41 -7.86 12.79 -2.57
CA THR A 41 -8.90 13.25 -1.65
C THR A 41 -8.40 13.57 -0.24
N HIS A 42 -7.32 12.95 0.17
CA HIS A 42 -6.65 13.11 1.48
C HIS A 42 -5.13 13.19 1.28
N HIS A 43 -4.35 13.53 2.29
CA HIS A 43 -2.88 13.62 2.17
C HIS A 43 -2.40 14.36 0.92
N ARG A 44 -3.06 15.49 0.59
CA ARG A 44 -2.89 16.24 -0.67
C ARG A 44 -1.62 17.11 -0.72
N PHE A 45 -0.58 16.71 -0.06
CA PHE A 45 0.71 17.40 0.01
C PHE A 45 1.83 16.52 -0.54
N ARG A 46 2.97 17.13 -0.81
CA ARG A 46 4.15 16.43 -1.31
C ARG A 46 4.58 15.31 -0.36
N GLY A 47 4.68 14.08 -0.88
CA GLY A 47 4.98 12.87 -0.08
C GLY A 47 3.79 12.30 0.69
N GLY A 48 2.57 12.85 0.44
CA GLY A 48 1.35 12.42 1.11
C GLY A 48 0.98 10.97 0.82
N LEU A 49 1.25 10.46 -0.39
CA LEU A 49 0.98 9.07 -0.75
C LEU A 49 1.83 8.10 0.08
N ALA A 50 3.13 8.34 0.16
CA ALA A 50 4.02 7.51 0.97
C ALA A 50 3.66 7.57 2.47
N ARG A 51 3.28 8.75 2.97
CA ARG A 51 2.80 8.93 4.34
C ARG A 51 1.53 8.12 4.58
N HIS A 52 0.55 8.21 3.70
CA HIS A 52 -0.70 7.44 3.77
C HIS A 52 -0.44 5.93 3.80
N SER A 53 0.42 5.44 2.91
CA SER A 53 0.78 4.01 2.88
C SER A 53 1.45 3.56 4.18
N LEU A 54 2.35 4.37 4.75
CA LEU A 54 3.00 4.04 6.02
C LEU A 54 2.02 4.07 7.21
N GLU A 55 1.12 5.03 7.26
CA GLU A 55 0.05 5.11 8.27
C GLU A 55 -0.89 3.91 8.18
N THR A 56 -1.29 3.53 6.97
CA THR A 56 -2.09 2.31 6.71
C THR A 56 -1.36 1.08 7.25
N CYS A 57 -0.06 0.95 6.97
CA CYS A 57 0.76 -0.15 7.45
C CYS A 57 0.87 -0.18 8.98
N GLN A 58 1.11 0.96 9.62
CA GLN A 58 1.21 1.04 11.08
C GLN A 58 -0.12 0.65 11.76
N TYR A 59 -1.24 1.15 11.23
CA TYR A 59 -2.55 0.77 11.74
C TYR A 59 -2.80 -0.74 11.58
N ALA A 60 -2.53 -1.28 10.40
CA ALA A 60 -2.76 -2.69 10.10
C ALA A 60 -1.89 -3.61 10.99
N LEU A 61 -0.62 -3.30 11.18
CA LEU A 61 0.27 -4.06 12.07
C LEU A 61 -0.23 -4.06 13.53
N LYS A 62 -0.71 -2.90 14.00
CA LYS A 62 -1.27 -2.79 15.38
C LYS A 62 -2.54 -3.64 15.57
N HIS A 63 -3.29 -3.89 14.49
CA HIS A 63 -4.56 -4.63 14.52
C HIS A 63 -4.48 -5.96 13.74
N SER A 64 -3.31 -6.57 13.72
CA SER A 64 -3.00 -7.74 12.89
C SER A 64 -3.79 -9.01 13.24
N HIS A 65 -4.20 -9.16 14.51
CA HIS A 65 -4.93 -10.35 15.00
C HIS A 65 -4.31 -11.69 14.55
N GLY A 66 -2.97 -11.77 14.57
CA GLY A 66 -2.24 -12.99 14.21
C GLY A 66 -1.98 -13.19 12.72
N LEU A 67 -2.32 -12.23 11.85
CA LEU A 67 -1.94 -12.28 10.44
C LEU A 67 -0.41 -12.10 10.27
N PRO A 68 0.20 -12.72 9.24
CA PRO A 68 1.63 -12.59 8.98
C PRO A 68 2.04 -11.13 8.76
N ALA A 69 3.06 -10.67 9.47
CA ALA A 69 3.53 -9.30 9.40
C ALA A 69 3.97 -8.90 7.99
N ASP A 70 4.69 -9.79 7.30
CA ASP A 70 5.16 -9.54 5.92
C ASP A 70 4.02 -9.32 4.94
N SER A 71 2.95 -10.12 5.05
CA SER A 71 1.75 -9.95 4.21
C SER A 71 1.04 -8.63 4.49
N ILE A 72 0.99 -8.20 5.75
CA ILE A 72 0.43 -6.89 6.12
C ILE A 72 1.30 -5.77 5.55
N ILE A 73 2.62 -5.85 5.69
CA ILE A 73 3.59 -4.86 5.19
C ILE A 73 3.43 -4.70 3.67
N LEU A 74 3.47 -5.81 2.94
CA LEU A 74 3.34 -5.79 1.48
C LEU A 74 2.01 -5.19 1.04
N ALA A 75 0.89 -5.72 1.56
CA ALA A 75 -0.42 -5.25 1.15
C ALA A 75 -0.66 -3.78 1.53
N ALA A 76 -0.28 -3.35 2.75
CA ALA A 76 -0.51 -2.00 3.22
C ALA A 76 0.40 -0.95 2.56
N LEU A 77 1.67 -1.26 2.32
CA LEU A 77 2.59 -0.29 1.70
C LEU A 77 2.38 -0.17 0.19
N LEU A 78 1.84 -1.20 -0.46
CA LEU A 78 1.80 -1.29 -1.92
C LEU A 78 0.38 -1.18 -2.50
N HIS A 79 -0.68 -0.99 -1.68
CA HIS A 79 -2.06 -0.96 -2.18
C HIS A 79 -2.30 0.15 -3.22
N ASP A 80 -1.64 1.29 -3.07
CA ASP A 80 -1.78 2.48 -3.91
C ASP A 80 -0.57 2.70 -4.84
N THR A 81 0.19 1.67 -5.16
CA THR A 81 1.37 1.78 -6.05
C THR A 81 1.03 2.43 -7.40
N CYS A 82 -0.17 2.18 -7.95
CA CYS A 82 -0.59 2.77 -9.23
C CYS A 82 -0.80 4.28 -9.20
N SER A 83 -1.05 4.86 -8.03
CA SER A 83 -1.24 6.31 -7.87
C SER A 83 0.04 7.11 -8.12
N SER A 84 1.16 6.40 -8.28
CA SER A 84 2.49 6.98 -8.48
C SER A 84 2.76 7.52 -9.89
N HIS A 85 1.83 7.48 -10.84
CA HIS A 85 2.15 7.84 -12.21
C HIS A 85 1.48 9.10 -12.75
N THR A 86 0.40 9.58 -12.17
CA THR A 86 -0.23 10.85 -12.60
C THR A 86 -1.28 11.33 -11.60
N ARG A 87 -1.47 12.65 -11.51
CA ARG A 87 -2.65 13.24 -10.85
C ARG A 87 -3.98 12.75 -11.45
N ALA A 88 -3.97 12.28 -12.69
CA ALA A 88 -5.12 11.69 -13.38
C ALA A 88 -5.42 10.27 -12.88
N ALA A 89 -4.45 9.58 -12.29
CA ALA A 89 -4.63 8.23 -11.76
C ALA A 89 -5.66 8.14 -10.61
N ALA A 90 -5.89 9.24 -9.92
CA ALA A 90 -6.85 9.31 -8.81
C ALA A 90 -8.30 9.06 -9.22
N HIS A 91 -8.65 9.27 -10.46
CA HIS A 91 -9.98 9.01 -11.01
C HIS A 91 -10.10 7.69 -11.78
N ILE A 92 -9.05 6.86 -11.73
CA ILE A 92 -9.08 5.63 -12.49
C ILE A 92 -9.90 4.59 -11.72
N PRO A 93 -11.05 4.16 -12.29
CA PRO A 93 -11.75 3.02 -11.75
C PRO A 93 -10.78 1.83 -11.66
N ARG A 94 -10.78 1.13 -10.54
CA ARG A 94 -9.96 -0.07 -10.32
C ARG A 94 -8.45 0.20 -10.14
N HIS A 95 -8.07 1.26 -9.42
CA HIS A 95 -6.63 1.48 -9.18
C HIS A 95 -5.95 0.33 -8.40
N GLY A 96 -6.67 -0.42 -7.59
CA GLY A 96 -6.17 -1.68 -7.00
C GLY A 96 -5.71 -2.70 -8.05
N LEU A 97 -6.47 -2.87 -9.14
CA LEU A 97 -6.06 -3.73 -10.25
C LEU A 97 -4.78 -3.23 -10.93
N ARG A 98 -4.62 -1.91 -11.07
CA ARG A 98 -3.39 -1.34 -11.64
C ARG A 98 -2.20 -1.53 -10.71
N SER A 99 -2.37 -1.34 -9.41
CA SER A 99 -1.31 -1.63 -8.43
C SER A 99 -0.85 -3.08 -8.54
N VAL A 100 -1.78 -4.03 -8.56
CA VAL A 100 -1.45 -5.45 -8.73
C VAL A 100 -0.70 -5.73 -10.04
N ARG A 101 -1.15 -5.14 -11.16
CA ARG A 101 -0.46 -5.31 -12.45
C ARG A 101 0.96 -4.76 -12.42
N ILE A 102 1.17 -3.57 -11.89
CA ILE A 102 2.51 -2.98 -11.73
C ILE A 102 3.41 -3.91 -10.91
N LEU A 103 2.92 -4.37 -9.77
CA LEU A 103 3.68 -5.24 -8.88
C LEU A 103 4.03 -6.58 -9.54
N HIS A 104 3.11 -7.16 -10.30
CA HIS A 104 3.33 -8.42 -10.97
C HIS A 104 4.13 -8.28 -12.27
N GLU A 105 3.73 -7.38 -13.18
CA GLU A 105 4.28 -7.30 -14.54
C GLU A 105 5.60 -6.52 -14.60
N LEU A 106 5.76 -5.46 -13.79
CA LEU A 106 6.95 -4.62 -13.81
C LEU A 106 7.93 -4.95 -12.68
N CYS A 107 7.43 -5.24 -11.49
CA CYS A 107 8.28 -5.53 -10.34
C CYS A 107 8.58 -7.03 -10.19
N HIS A 108 7.81 -7.90 -10.85
CA HIS A 108 7.89 -9.35 -10.67
C HIS A 108 7.80 -9.78 -9.20
N LEU A 109 6.96 -9.05 -8.43
CA LEU A 109 6.76 -9.33 -7.01
C LEU A 109 5.89 -10.56 -6.83
N ASP A 110 6.38 -11.52 -6.07
CA ASP A 110 5.63 -12.72 -5.71
C ASP A 110 4.62 -12.39 -4.59
N LEU A 111 3.36 -12.25 -4.97
CA LEU A 111 2.24 -12.02 -4.07
C LEU A 111 1.46 -13.31 -3.83
N THR A 112 1.16 -13.62 -2.58
CA THR A 112 0.18 -14.67 -2.26
C THR A 112 -1.21 -14.26 -2.75
N PRO A 113 -2.14 -15.21 -2.98
CA PRO A 113 -3.52 -14.89 -3.35
C PRO A 113 -4.19 -13.93 -2.36
N ALA A 114 -3.93 -14.08 -1.05
CA ALA A 114 -4.49 -13.22 -0.03
C ALA A 114 -3.96 -11.76 -0.11
N GLU A 115 -2.68 -11.57 -0.40
CA GLU A 115 -2.05 -10.26 -0.61
C GLU A 115 -2.56 -9.59 -1.89
N HIS A 116 -2.63 -10.36 -2.99
CA HIS A 116 -3.19 -9.92 -4.25
C HIS A 116 -4.62 -9.37 -4.06
N ASP A 117 -5.49 -10.15 -3.43
CA ASP A 117 -6.88 -9.73 -3.18
C ASP A 117 -6.98 -8.54 -2.23
N ALA A 118 -6.11 -8.47 -1.22
CA ALA A 118 -6.08 -7.33 -0.30
C ALA A 118 -5.74 -6.02 -1.02
N ILE A 119 -4.79 -6.05 -1.96
CA ILE A 119 -4.44 -4.89 -2.78
C ILE A 119 -5.54 -4.60 -3.80
N LEU A 120 -6.06 -5.61 -4.49
CA LEU A 120 -7.06 -5.49 -5.53
C LEU A 120 -8.35 -4.83 -5.00
N HIS A 121 -8.80 -5.23 -3.81
CA HIS A 121 -10.11 -4.87 -3.26
C HIS A 121 -10.07 -3.79 -2.16
N HIS A 122 -8.93 -3.10 -1.95
CA HIS A 122 -8.83 -2.09 -0.88
C HIS A 122 -9.79 -0.91 -1.07
N MET A 123 -10.22 -0.60 -2.31
CA MET A 123 -11.18 0.48 -2.59
C MET A 123 -12.62 0.01 -2.68
N HIS A 124 -12.86 -1.20 -3.15
CA HIS A 124 -14.19 -1.73 -3.40
C HIS A 124 -14.39 -3.02 -2.61
N ARG A 125 -15.40 -3.00 -1.74
CA ARG A 125 -15.78 -4.20 -0.98
C ARG A 125 -16.36 -5.24 -1.93
N ASP A 126 -15.60 -6.30 -2.18
CA ASP A 126 -16.14 -7.54 -2.67
C ASP A 126 -16.63 -8.37 -1.47
N ALA A 127 -17.91 -8.76 -1.46
CA ALA A 127 -18.52 -9.41 -0.30
C ALA A 127 -17.87 -10.76 0.02
N ASP A 128 -17.52 -11.53 -1.00
CA ASP A 128 -16.92 -12.85 -0.82
C ASP A 128 -15.45 -12.74 -0.35
N VAL A 129 -14.68 -11.84 -0.95
CA VAL A 129 -13.32 -11.55 -0.50
C VAL A 129 -13.32 -11.04 0.92
N MET A 130 -14.19 -10.09 1.27
CA MET A 130 -14.28 -9.57 2.64
C MET A 130 -14.71 -10.65 3.65
N ARG A 131 -15.48 -11.65 3.24
CA ARG A 131 -15.87 -12.76 4.11
C ARG A 131 -14.74 -13.76 4.34
N THR A 132 -13.99 -14.09 3.31
CA THR A 132 -13.00 -15.19 3.31
C THR A 132 -11.56 -14.75 3.54
N ASN A 133 -11.22 -13.48 3.24
CA ASN A 133 -9.85 -12.96 3.35
C ASN A 133 -9.74 -11.93 4.48
N PRO A 134 -9.22 -12.32 5.66
CA PRO A 134 -9.06 -11.40 6.79
C PRO A 134 -8.02 -10.30 6.51
N LEU A 135 -7.01 -10.55 5.67
CA LEU A 135 -6.04 -9.53 5.28
C LEU A 135 -6.72 -8.43 4.45
N ALA A 136 -7.56 -8.79 3.49
CA ALA A 136 -8.31 -7.82 2.69
C ALA A 136 -9.22 -6.94 3.56
N ARG A 137 -9.90 -7.51 4.56
CA ARG A 137 -10.70 -6.73 5.53
C ARG A 137 -9.84 -5.73 6.31
N LEU A 138 -8.68 -6.20 6.77
CA LEU A 138 -7.77 -5.38 7.55
C LEU A 138 -7.25 -4.20 6.73
N ILE A 139 -6.76 -4.45 5.52
CA ILE A 139 -6.22 -3.41 4.63
C ILE A 139 -7.30 -2.42 4.22
N PHE A 140 -8.49 -2.88 3.83
CA PHE A 140 -9.63 -2.02 3.53
C PHE A 140 -9.94 -1.06 4.69
N ARG A 141 -9.98 -1.59 5.94
CA ARG A 141 -10.23 -0.78 7.13
C ARG A 141 -9.10 0.20 7.41
N ALA A 142 -7.86 -0.28 7.35
CA ALA A 142 -6.66 0.53 7.63
C ALA A 142 -6.54 1.72 6.68
N ASP A 143 -6.78 1.51 5.39
CA ASP A 143 -6.81 2.54 4.36
C ASP A 143 -7.82 3.65 4.72
N LYS A 144 -9.06 3.30 5.05
CA LYS A 144 -10.11 4.28 5.41
C LYS A 144 -9.78 5.05 6.69
N ILE A 145 -9.20 4.39 7.68
CA ILE A 145 -8.78 5.02 8.96
C ILE A 145 -7.62 6.00 8.72
N SER A 146 -6.63 5.64 7.91
CA SER A 146 -5.55 6.55 7.53
C SER A 146 -6.08 7.74 6.72
N ALA A 147 -6.95 7.50 5.73
CA ALA A 147 -7.57 8.54 4.91
C ALA A 147 -8.33 9.60 5.75
N CYS A 148 -8.92 9.19 6.88
CA CYS A 148 -9.58 10.10 7.83
C CYS A 148 -8.61 10.85 8.76
N GLY A 149 -7.29 10.65 8.64
CA GLY A 149 -6.28 11.32 9.48
C GLY A 149 -6.23 10.85 10.93
N ALA A 150 -6.78 9.66 11.22
CA ALA A 150 -6.83 9.10 12.56
C ALA A 150 -5.51 8.42 13.00
N VAL A 151 -4.57 8.25 12.08
CA VAL A 151 -3.24 7.67 12.34
C VAL A 151 -2.19 8.77 12.31
N ARG A 152 -1.28 8.79 13.28
CA ARG A 152 -0.15 9.73 13.32
C ARG A 152 1.16 8.98 13.32
N LEU A 153 2.03 9.29 12.37
CA LEU A 153 3.42 8.85 12.39
C LEU A 153 4.19 9.64 13.46
N ARG A 154 4.80 8.90 14.38
CA ARG A 154 5.67 9.47 15.42
C ARG A 154 7.10 9.59 14.93
#